data_a73b503a1b7861900386bcf065eb3b9f
#
_entry.id   a73b503a1b7861900386bcf065eb3b9f
#
_cell.length_a   1.000
_cell.length_b   1.000
_cell.length_c   1.000
_cell.angle_alpha   90.00
_cell.angle_beta   90.00
_cell.angle_gamma   90.00
#
_symmetry.space_group_name_H-M   'P 1'
#
loop_
_entity.id
_entity.type
_entity.pdbx_description
1 polymer ?
#
loop_
_entity_poly.entity_id
_entity_poly.type
_entity_poly.pdbx_seq_one_letter_code
_entity_poly.pdbx_strand_id
1 'polypeptide(L)'
;MYSIDINRLKKKMDIADKINLFDTTLRDGEQAPGIALTPIEKIKIAEKLDKLGVDTIEIGFPIVSEGEKETARKLSKCGLNAELCGLSRALKKDVDAVLDSNLNYIHTFIGTSPLHRDYKLRMSKEEIIEKTVDTIEYAKD
;
A
#
# COMPACT_ATOMS: atom_id res chain seq x y z
N MET A 1 -9.29 34.13 -17.85
CA MET A 1 -9.10 32.98 -16.92
C MET A 1 -10.25 32.03 -17.15
N TYR A 2 -10.02 30.88 -17.78
CA TYR A 2 -11.10 29.93 -18.05
C TYR A 2 -11.38 29.13 -16.76
N SER A 3 -12.54 29.31 -16.17
CA SER A 3 -12.98 28.45 -15.07
C SER A 3 -13.48 27.13 -15.64
N ILE A 4 -12.91 26.03 -15.21
CA ILE A 4 -13.39 24.69 -15.57
C ILE A 4 -14.57 24.38 -14.64
N ASP A 5 -15.76 24.19 -15.22
CA ASP A 5 -16.93 23.73 -14.47
C ASP A 5 -16.79 22.23 -14.14
N ILE A 6 -16.28 21.97 -12.94
CA ILE A 6 -16.04 20.62 -12.41
C ILE A 6 -17.36 19.81 -12.36
N ASN A 7 -18.50 20.45 -12.06
CA ASN A 7 -19.78 19.75 -11.97
C ASN A 7 -20.25 19.29 -13.35
N ARG A 8 -19.99 20.07 -14.40
CA ARG A 8 -20.26 19.70 -15.78
C ARG A 8 -19.38 18.55 -16.26
N LEU A 9 -18.10 18.52 -15.82
CA LEU A 9 -17.17 17.41 -16.09
C LEU A 9 -17.60 16.13 -15.38
N LYS A 10 -17.93 16.20 -14.09
CA LYS A 10 -18.42 15.05 -13.32
C LYS A 10 -19.62 14.39 -13.99
N LYS A 11 -20.63 15.17 -14.38
CA LYS A 11 -21.84 14.67 -15.04
C LYS A 11 -21.57 14.05 -16.43
N LYS A 12 -20.54 14.53 -17.15
CA LYS A 12 -20.16 14.05 -18.48
C LYS A 12 -19.28 12.79 -18.44
N MET A 13 -18.54 12.58 -17.35
CA MET A 13 -17.54 11.52 -17.24
C MET A 13 -17.92 10.40 -16.26
N ASP A 14 -19.11 10.44 -15.67
CA ASP A 14 -19.56 9.47 -14.63
C ASP A 14 -18.51 9.27 -13.52
N ILE A 15 -17.92 10.40 -13.04
CA ILE A 15 -16.89 10.38 -12.00
C ILE A 15 -17.56 10.18 -10.65
N ALA A 16 -16.99 9.29 -9.82
CA ALA A 16 -17.45 9.05 -8.46
C ALA A 16 -17.48 10.35 -7.63
N ASP A 17 -18.47 10.49 -6.76
CA ASP A 17 -18.62 11.66 -5.88
C ASP A 17 -17.50 11.78 -4.87
N LYS A 18 -16.90 10.65 -4.47
CA LYS A 18 -15.75 10.57 -3.57
C LYS A 18 -14.60 9.83 -4.22
N ILE A 19 -13.42 10.43 -4.17
CA ILE A 19 -12.15 9.84 -4.61
C ILE A 19 -11.26 9.74 -3.37
N ASN A 20 -10.74 8.57 -3.09
CA ASN A 20 -9.73 8.35 -2.06
C ASN A 20 -8.34 8.34 -2.69
N LEU A 21 -7.38 9.01 -2.04
CA LEU A 21 -5.99 9.06 -2.47
C LEU A 21 -5.17 8.02 -1.72
N PHE A 22 -4.49 7.15 -2.46
CA PHE A 22 -3.55 6.17 -1.95
C PHE A 22 -2.13 6.58 -2.37
N ASP A 23 -1.31 7.00 -1.39
CA ASP A 23 0.06 7.45 -1.63
C ASP A 23 1.07 6.31 -1.41
N THR A 24 2.00 6.13 -2.33
CA THR A 24 3.03 5.08 -2.27
C THR A 24 4.46 5.65 -2.20
N THR A 25 4.61 6.92 -1.86
CA THR A 25 5.93 7.59 -1.80
C THR A 25 6.89 6.86 -0.88
N LEU A 26 6.44 6.43 0.30
CA LEU A 26 7.27 5.76 1.31
C LEU A 26 7.56 4.29 1.01
N ARG A 27 6.91 3.71 0.01
CA ARG A 27 7.20 2.34 -0.44
C ARG A 27 7.78 2.33 -1.85
N ASP A 28 7.01 2.74 -2.86
CA ASP A 28 7.44 2.70 -4.26
C ASP A 28 8.46 3.80 -4.57
N GLY A 29 8.23 5.00 -4.04
CA GLY A 29 9.16 6.12 -4.20
C GLY A 29 10.53 5.82 -3.59
N GLU A 30 10.60 5.12 -2.45
CA GLU A 30 11.87 4.73 -1.84
C GLU A 30 12.65 3.68 -2.65
N GLN A 31 11.99 2.94 -3.54
CA GLN A 31 12.66 1.99 -4.43
C GLN A 31 13.44 2.67 -5.58
N ALA A 32 13.33 3.99 -5.72
CA ALA A 32 14.09 4.72 -6.73
C ALA A 32 15.61 4.67 -6.41
N PRO A 33 16.46 4.46 -7.45
CA PRO A 33 17.91 4.39 -7.25
C PRO A 33 18.47 5.63 -6.52
N GLY A 34 19.27 5.40 -5.49
CA GLY A 34 19.91 6.47 -4.72
C GLY A 34 19.06 7.05 -3.59
N ILE A 35 17.87 6.52 -3.36
CA ILE A 35 17.03 6.90 -2.21
C ILE A 35 17.15 5.83 -1.13
N ALA A 36 17.43 6.27 0.10
CA ALA A 36 17.40 5.46 1.31
C ALA A 36 16.94 6.36 2.46
N LEU A 37 15.69 6.20 2.89
CA LEU A 37 15.09 7.04 3.91
C LEU A 37 15.35 6.48 5.31
N THR A 38 15.77 7.34 6.22
CA THR A 38 15.82 6.99 7.64
C THR A 38 14.40 6.95 8.23
N PRO A 39 14.17 6.23 9.35
CA PRO A 39 12.87 6.22 10.02
C PRO A 39 12.33 7.63 10.34
N ILE A 40 13.22 8.57 10.71
CA ILE A 40 12.85 9.96 11.01
C ILE A 40 12.36 10.69 9.74
N GLU A 41 13.01 10.46 8.61
CA GLU A 41 12.60 11.04 7.34
C GLU A 41 11.26 10.46 6.86
N LYS A 42 11.06 9.15 7.00
CA LYS A 42 9.76 8.50 6.71
C LYS A 42 8.64 9.13 7.55
N ILE A 43 8.84 9.34 8.84
CA ILE A 43 7.85 10.00 9.72
C ILE A 43 7.54 11.42 9.23
N LYS A 44 8.56 12.22 8.94
CA LYS A 44 8.36 13.59 8.45
C LYS A 44 7.60 13.65 7.11
N ILE A 45 7.87 12.70 6.22
CA ILE A 45 7.16 12.61 4.94
C ILE A 45 5.71 12.20 5.19
N ALA A 46 5.46 11.17 6.02
CA ALA A 46 4.11 10.75 6.38
C ALA A 46 3.28 11.88 6.99
N GLU A 47 3.85 12.68 7.90
CA GLU A 47 3.19 13.86 8.47
C GLU A 47 2.84 14.93 7.40
N LYS A 48 3.65 15.06 6.36
CA LYS A 48 3.36 15.99 5.25
C LYS A 48 2.25 15.46 4.35
N LEU A 49 2.25 14.16 4.06
CA LEU A 49 1.20 13.50 3.29
C LEU A 49 -0.15 13.56 4.04
N ASP A 50 -0.13 13.30 5.35
CA ASP A 50 -1.31 13.43 6.21
C ASP A 50 -1.89 14.86 6.19
N LYS A 51 -1.03 15.89 6.31
CA LYS A 51 -1.43 17.30 6.21
C LYS A 51 -1.93 17.69 4.82
N LEU A 52 -1.48 17.01 3.77
CA LEU A 52 -1.97 17.19 2.41
C LEU A 52 -3.38 16.59 2.25
N GLY A 53 -3.79 15.71 3.14
CA GLY A 53 -5.12 15.09 3.15
C GLY A 53 -5.21 13.85 2.29
N VAL A 54 -4.13 13.06 2.12
CA VAL A 54 -4.23 11.74 1.52
C VAL A 54 -4.98 10.79 2.45
N ASP A 55 -5.79 9.89 1.91
CA ASP A 55 -6.61 8.98 2.71
C ASP A 55 -5.80 7.80 3.23
N THR A 56 -4.85 7.27 2.43
CA THR A 56 -4.03 6.10 2.79
C THR A 56 -2.57 6.32 2.38
N ILE A 57 -1.64 5.97 3.26
CA ILE A 57 -0.18 6.02 3.02
C ILE A 57 0.39 4.61 3.09
N GLU A 58 0.96 4.12 2.00
CA GLU A 58 1.72 2.87 1.97
C GLU A 58 3.14 3.13 2.48
N ILE A 59 3.42 2.65 3.70
CA ILE A 59 4.59 3.07 4.46
C ILE A 59 5.84 2.21 4.26
N GLY A 60 5.73 1.09 3.57
CA GLY A 60 6.86 0.20 3.31
C GLY A 60 6.45 -1.26 3.11
N PHE A 61 7.45 -2.15 3.20
CA PHE A 61 7.29 -3.59 3.03
C PHE A 61 7.84 -4.34 4.26
N PRO A 62 7.04 -4.52 5.32
CA PRO A 62 7.50 -4.98 6.63
C PRO A 62 8.27 -6.31 6.64
N ILE A 63 7.92 -7.25 5.73
CA ILE A 63 8.60 -8.56 5.66
C ILE A 63 10.07 -8.47 5.24
N VAL A 64 10.51 -7.36 4.66
CA VAL A 64 11.87 -7.23 4.10
C VAL A 64 12.92 -7.19 5.20
N SER A 65 12.65 -6.51 6.32
CA SER A 65 13.59 -6.42 7.44
C SER A 65 12.91 -6.04 8.76
N GLU A 66 13.57 -6.32 9.87
CA GLU A 66 13.11 -5.87 11.20
C GLU A 66 13.12 -4.33 11.30
N GLY A 67 14.04 -3.66 10.62
CA GLY A 67 14.08 -2.19 10.55
C GLY A 67 12.83 -1.59 9.89
N GLU A 68 12.30 -2.23 8.84
CA GLU A 68 11.04 -1.84 8.20
C GLU A 68 9.86 -2.05 9.15
N LYS A 69 9.78 -3.19 9.84
CA LYS A 69 8.74 -3.45 10.86
C LYS A 69 8.78 -2.41 11.98
N GLU A 70 9.96 -2.11 12.50
CA GLU A 70 10.12 -1.14 13.59
C GLU A 70 9.74 0.28 13.14
N THR A 71 10.08 0.65 11.91
CA THR A 71 9.69 1.94 11.33
C THR A 71 8.17 2.01 11.18
N ALA A 72 7.53 0.95 10.72
CA ALA A 72 6.08 0.84 10.63
C ALA A 72 5.40 0.97 12.01
N ARG A 73 5.93 0.29 13.03
CA ARG A 73 5.45 0.42 14.43
C ARG A 73 5.60 1.84 14.99
N LYS A 74 6.64 2.57 14.60
CA LYS A 74 6.81 3.98 15.00
C LYS A 74 5.77 4.85 14.31
N LEU A 75 5.58 4.69 13.01
CA LEU A 75 4.59 5.42 12.22
C LEU A 75 3.16 5.19 12.75
N SER A 76 2.79 3.95 13.09
CA SER A 76 1.46 3.64 13.64
C SER A 76 1.14 4.36 14.96
N LYS A 77 2.15 4.90 15.65
CA LYS A 77 2.01 5.65 16.90
C LYS A 77 2.02 7.17 16.71
N CYS A 78 2.21 7.66 15.49
CA CYS A 78 2.32 9.10 15.24
C CYS A 78 0.98 9.86 15.28
N GLY A 79 -0.16 9.15 15.38
CA GLY A 79 -1.48 9.78 15.44
C GLY A 79 -1.88 10.49 14.15
N LEU A 80 -1.50 9.92 13.00
CA LEU A 80 -1.89 10.43 11.69
C LEU A 80 -3.39 10.17 11.44
N ASN A 81 -4.04 11.02 10.66
CA ASN A 81 -5.43 10.84 10.22
C ASN A 81 -5.52 9.85 9.05
N ALA A 82 -4.49 9.84 8.20
CA ALA A 82 -4.39 8.91 7.09
C ALA A 82 -4.27 7.46 7.59
N GLU A 83 -4.94 6.53 6.90
CA GLU A 83 -4.76 5.10 7.15
C GLU A 83 -3.37 4.65 6.73
N LEU A 84 -2.69 3.88 7.59
CA LEU A 84 -1.36 3.36 7.29
C LEU A 84 -1.43 1.95 6.75
N CYS A 85 -0.86 1.73 5.58
CA CYS A 85 -0.89 0.49 4.83
C CYS A 85 0.50 -0.12 4.68
N GLY A 86 0.61 -1.43 4.83
CA GLY A 86 1.83 -2.19 4.55
C GLY A 86 1.69 -3.03 3.29
N LEU A 87 2.77 -3.12 2.48
CA LEU A 87 2.80 -4.01 1.33
C LEU A 87 2.96 -5.47 1.79
N SER A 88 2.24 -6.37 1.11
CA SER A 88 2.29 -7.82 1.32
C SER A 88 2.18 -8.53 -0.01
N ARG A 89 3.04 -9.51 -0.28
CA ARG A 89 2.74 -10.49 -1.33
C ARG A 89 1.57 -11.36 -0.87
N ALA A 90 0.92 -12.05 -1.80
CA ALA A 90 -0.11 -13.04 -1.46
C ALA A 90 0.51 -14.25 -0.72
N LEU A 91 0.97 -14.02 0.50
CA LEU A 91 1.63 -14.99 1.40
C LEU A 91 1.26 -14.65 2.86
N LYS A 92 0.79 -15.64 3.62
CA LYS A 92 0.40 -15.47 5.03
C LYS A 92 1.50 -14.82 5.87
N LYS A 93 2.75 -15.25 5.74
CA LYS A 93 3.89 -14.66 6.46
C LYS A 93 4.14 -13.18 6.18
N ASP A 94 3.78 -12.70 4.97
CA ASP A 94 3.90 -11.27 4.65
C ASP A 94 2.75 -10.49 5.30
N VAL A 95 1.55 -11.09 5.34
CA VAL A 95 0.38 -10.57 6.08
C VAL A 95 0.74 -10.44 7.56
N ASP A 96 1.25 -11.52 8.19
CA ASP A 96 1.68 -11.52 9.59
C ASP A 96 2.68 -10.39 9.87
N ALA A 97 3.65 -10.17 8.97
CA ALA A 97 4.63 -9.11 9.14
C ALA A 97 4.01 -7.69 9.12
N VAL A 98 2.93 -7.48 8.36
CA VAL A 98 2.18 -6.22 8.37
C VAL A 98 1.41 -6.07 9.69
N LEU A 99 0.69 -7.11 10.12
CA LEU A 99 -0.07 -7.10 11.38
C LEU A 99 0.85 -6.93 12.59
N ASP A 100 1.98 -7.64 12.65
CA ASP A 100 3.02 -7.50 13.67
C ASP A 100 3.60 -6.08 13.75
N SER A 101 3.43 -5.32 12.69
CA SER A 101 3.87 -3.91 12.62
C SER A 101 2.82 -2.91 13.11
N ASN A 102 1.71 -3.38 13.70
CA ASN A 102 0.57 -2.56 14.15
C ASN A 102 -0.10 -1.79 13.01
N LEU A 103 -0.18 -2.39 11.83
CA LEU A 103 -0.90 -1.84 10.68
C LEU A 103 -2.17 -2.63 10.44
N ASN A 104 -3.29 -1.92 10.23
CA ASN A 104 -4.60 -2.52 9.99
C ASN A 104 -4.97 -2.60 8.51
N TYR A 105 -4.20 -1.95 7.64
CA TYR A 105 -4.41 -1.97 6.20
C TYR A 105 -3.29 -2.72 5.50
N ILE A 106 -3.67 -3.61 4.61
CA ILE A 106 -2.76 -4.49 3.87
C ILE A 106 -2.98 -4.29 2.39
N HIS A 107 -1.93 -3.87 1.68
CA HIS A 107 -1.92 -3.89 0.22
C HIS A 107 -1.29 -5.20 -0.25
N THR A 108 -2.12 -6.14 -0.73
CA THR A 108 -1.61 -7.40 -1.27
C THR A 108 -1.57 -7.40 -2.79
N PHE A 109 -0.58 -8.08 -3.35
CA PHE A 109 -0.43 -8.24 -4.79
C PHE A 109 0.11 -9.61 -5.17
N ILE A 110 -0.18 -10.03 -6.42
CA ILE A 110 0.38 -11.22 -7.04
C ILE A 110 0.56 -11.00 -8.54
N GLY A 111 1.63 -11.54 -9.12
CA GLY A 111 1.88 -11.45 -10.55
C GLY A 111 0.93 -12.34 -11.35
N THR A 112 0.17 -11.77 -12.29
CA THR A 112 -0.85 -12.48 -13.07
C THR A 112 -0.46 -12.73 -14.53
N SER A 113 0.60 -12.07 -15.04
CA SER A 113 1.04 -12.23 -16.43
C SER A 113 1.51 -13.69 -16.70
N PRO A 114 1.42 -14.18 -17.95
CA PRO A 114 1.95 -15.51 -18.32
C PRO A 114 3.40 -15.69 -17.86
N LEU A 115 4.26 -14.68 -18.10
CA LEU A 115 5.66 -14.72 -17.68
C LEU A 115 5.82 -14.93 -16.16
N HIS A 116 5.04 -14.20 -15.34
CA HIS A 116 5.09 -14.38 -13.89
C HIS A 116 4.54 -15.73 -13.45
N ARG A 117 3.45 -16.19 -14.06
CA ARG A 117 2.83 -17.48 -13.71
C ARG A 117 3.75 -18.64 -14.04
N ASP A 118 4.28 -18.67 -15.27
CA ASP A 118 5.01 -19.83 -15.80
C ASP A 118 6.44 -19.93 -15.24
N TYR A 119 7.14 -18.80 -15.08
CA TYR A 119 8.56 -18.79 -14.71
C TYR A 119 8.84 -18.41 -13.25
N LYS A 120 8.06 -17.51 -12.66
CA LYS A 120 8.31 -17.02 -11.30
C LYS A 120 7.47 -17.78 -10.26
N LEU A 121 6.18 -17.92 -10.49
CA LEU A 121 5.26 -18.52 -9.53
C LEU A 121 5.06 -20.01 -9.78
N ARG A 122 5.15 -20.46 -11.05
CA ARG A 122 4.88 -21.82 -11.51
C ARG A 122 3.48 -22.28 -11.09
N MET A 123 2.49 -21.43 -11.38
CA MET A 123 1.11 -21.59 -10.97
C MET A 123 0.16 -21.35 -12.15
N SER A 124 -0.91 -22.12 -12.22
CA SER A 124 -2.05 -21.90 -13.12
C SER A 124 -2.80 -20.61 -12.76
N LYS A 125 -3.75 -20.20 -13.60
CA LYS A 125 -4.63 -19.06 -13.29
C LYS A 125 -5.50 -19.36 -12.07
N GLU A 126 -6.03 -20.56 -12.01
CA GLU A 126 -6.91 -21.06 -10.95
C GLU A 126 -6.19 -21.06 -9.61
N GLU A 127 -4.97 -21.59 -9.56
CA GLU A 127 -4.13 -21.60 -8.35
C GLU A 127 -3.76 -20.19 -7.87
N ILE A 128 -3.57 -19.23 -8.79
CA ILE A 128 -3.34 -17.82 -8.41
C ILE A 128 -4.60 -17.21 -7.80
N ILE A 129 -5.77 -17.48 -8.36
CA ILE A 129 -7.04 -16.99 -7.82
C ILE A 129 -7.26 -17.57 -6.41
N GLU A 130 -7.16 -18.90 -6.27
CA GLU A 130 -7.31 -19.58 -4.99
C GLU A 130 -6.35 -19.00 -3.94
N LYS A 131 -5.06 -18.91 -4.26
CA LYS A 131 -4.05 -18.32 -3.36
C LYS A 131 -4.35 -16.88 -2.97
N THR A 132 -4.89 -16.10 -3.89
CA THR A 132 -5.26 -14.71 -3.60
C THR A 132 -6.44 -14.65 -2.64
N VAL A 133 -7.48 -15.45 -2.88
CA VAL A 133 -8.65 -15.56 -2.01
C VAL A 133 -8.24 -16.00 -0.61
N ASP A 134 -7.50 -17.10 -0.50
CA ASP A 134 -7.00 -17.65 0.78
C ASP A 134 -6.20 -16.61 1.58
N THR A 135 -5.38 -15.80 0.87
CA THR A 135 -4.57 -14.76 1.53
C THR A 135 -5.46 -13.62 2.04
N ILE A 136 -6.46 -13.22 1.27
CA ILE A 136 -7.39 -12.14 1.64
C ILE A 136 -8.28 -12.60 2.81
N GLU A 137 -8.75 -13.85 2.80
CA GLU A 137 -9.53 -14.41 3.90
C GLU A 137 -8.69 -14.45 5.17
N TYR A 138 -7.48 -14.99 5.08
CA TYR A 138 -6.53 -15.01 6.20
C TYR A 138 -6.23 -13.62 6.78
N ALA A 139 -6.17 -12.60 5.96
CA ALA A 139 -5.90 -11.24 6.41
C ALA A 139 -7.10 -10.57 7.11
N LYS A 140 -8.31 -11.14 6.99
CA LYS A 140 -9.54 -10.62 7.61
C LYS A 140 -9.87 -11.26 8.95
N ASP A 141 -9.32 -12.46 9.20
CA ASP A 141 -9.48 -13.22 10.47
C ASP A 141 -8.62 -12.62 11.58
#